data_a7d478a184cb66ab1d96401245e82f5e
#
_entry.id   a7d478a184cb66ab1d96401245e82f5e
#
_cell.length_a   1.000
_cell.length_b   1.000
_cell.length_c   1.000
_cell.angle_alpha   90.00
_cell.angle_beta   90.00
_cell.angle_gamma   90.00
#
_symmetry.space_group_name_H-M   'P 1'
#
loop_
_entity.id
_entity.type
_entity.pdbx_description
1 polymer ?
#
loop_
_entity_poly.entity_id
_entity_poly.type
_entity_poly.pdbx_seq_one_letter_code
_entity_poly.pdbx_strand_id
1 'polypeptide(L)'
;MKIRYLGTAAAEGFPAVFCNCAYCREARGALTLERRTRSQALIDDRLLIDFPPDTYLHSLAFGIDLSAVRALLVTHSHTDHFYAQEFVNRGYKFASGMREPVLDLYGNTEVRAVFEEGTRRELREDVAKGLRFHTVAPFDAFTAAGYDVIALPASHTPKEDALMYAIAKEGKTLLYLNDTGLPREEFYTFLAEKGICADMVSLDCTQADGQKSSSGRHMGFAENEIVREKLVKYGVVKADAKYYVTHFSHNSAPFRARI
;
A
#
# COMPACT_ATOMS: atom_id res chain seq x y z
N MET A 1 2.68 -17.73 1.57
CA MET A 1 2.65 -16.26 1.31
C MET A 1 3.20 -15.53 2.53
N LYS A 2 4.24 -14.68 2.38
CA LYS A 2 4.89 -13.89 3.43
C LYS A 2 4.81 -12.42 3.06
N ILE A 3 4.24 -11.57 3.92
CA ILE A 3 4.25 -10.12 3.74
C ILE A 3 5.29 -9.48 4.67
N ARG A 4 6.01 -8.46 4.16
CA ARG A 4 6.86 -7.54 4.92
C ARG A 4 6.33 -6.12 4.74
N TYR A 5 6.05 -5.43 5.83
CA TYR A 5 5.82 -4.00 5.82
C TYR A 5 7.18 -3.30 5.81
N LEU A 6 7.42 -2.47 4.81
CA LEU A 6 8.68 -1.74 4.63
C LEU A 6 8.58 -0.33 5.21
N GLY A 7 7.40 0.26 5.10
CA GLY A 7 7.03 1.52 5.71
C GLY A 7 5.61 1.44 6.26
N THR A 8 5.32 2.18 7.31
CA THR A 8 4.04 2.10 8.05
C THR A 8 3.48 3.46 8.43
N ALA A 9 4.07 4.56 7.95
CA ALA A 9 3.54 5.90 8.15
C ALA A 9 2.56 6.31 7.04
N ALA A 10 1.73 7.30 7.36
CA ALA A 10 0.94 8.08 6.42
C ALA A 10 1.83 9.04 5.60
N ALA A 11 1.20 9.88 4.76
CA ALA A 11 1.84 10.73 3.76
C ALA A 11 3.03 11.56 4.26
N GLU A 12 2.96 12.09 5.46
CA GLU A 12 3.98 12.96 6.01
C GLU A 12 5.21 12.23 6.56
N GLY A 13 5.12 10.90 6.79
CA GLY A 13 6.15 10.14 7.51
C GLY A 13 6.18 10.43 9.01
N PHE A 14 7.04 9.73 9.77
CA PHE A 14 7.29 10.06 11.18
C PHE A 14 8.79 9.94 11.51
N PRO A 15 9.45 11.03 11.94
CA PRO A 15 8.95 12.41 12.08
C PRO A 15 8.54 13.01 10.74
N ALA A 16 7.47 13.80 10.74
CA ALA A 16 6.93 14.40 9.52
C ALA A 16 7.89 15.45 8.93
N VAL A 17 8.03 15.44 7.59
CA VAL A 17 9.08 16.13 6.84
C VAL A 17 9.20 17.62 7.22
N PHE A 18 8.09 18.35 7.24
CA PHE A 18 8.08 19.79 7.53
C PHE A 18 7.57 20.12 8.94
N CYS A 19 7.23 19.12 9.77
CA CYS A 19 6.62 19.35 11.07
C CYS A 19 7.68 19.61 12.16
N ASN A 20 7.39 20.59 13.03
CA ASN A 20 8.22 20.90 14.19
C ASN A 20 7.44 20.80 15.52
N CYS A 21 6.41 19.94 15.60
CA CYS A 21 5.74 19.66 16.86
C CYS A 21 6.67 18.92 17.84
N ALA A 22 6.28 18.84 19.11
CA ALA A 22 7.09 18.21 20.15
C ALA A 22 7.50 16.77 19.79
N TYR A 23 6.56 15.96 19.29
CA TYR A 23 6.81 14.56 18.89
C TYR A 23 7.80 14.46 17.74
N CYS A 24 7.65 15.27 16.69
CA CYS A 24 8.56 15.24 15.56
C CYS A 24 9.98 15.74 15.93
N ARG A 25 10.10 16.72 16.83
CA ARG A 25 11.42 17.16 17.36
C ARG A 25 12.11 16.04 18.14
N GLU A 26 11.37 15.40 19.04
CA GLU A 26 11.89 14.28 19.82
C GLU A 26 12.35 13.12 18.93
N ALA A 27 11.52 12.70 17.99
CA ALA A 27 11.82 11.61 17.08
C ALA A 27 13.03 11.90 16.15
N ARG A 28 13.29 13.19 15.81
CA ARG A 28 14.51 13.55 15.06
C ARG A 28 15.77 13.42 15.91
N GLY A 29 15.69 13.75 17.19
CA GLY A 29 16.82 13.70 18.14
C GLY A 29 17.15 12.30 18.63
N ALA A 30 16.21 11.37 18.58
CA ALA A 30 16.37 10.02 19.09
C ALA A 30 16.63 9.02 17.96
N LEU A 31 17.65 8.16 18.12
CA LEU A 31 17.84 6.95 17.32
C LEU A 31 16.87 5.86 17.83
N THR A 32 15.56 6.08 17.69
CA THR A 32 14.55 5.16 18.22
C THR A 32 13.91 4.34 17.10
N LEU A 33 13.35 3.19 17.45
CA LEU A 33 12.54 2.33 16.56
C LEU A 33 11.21 3.00 16.12
N GLU A 34 10.93 4.19 16.62
CA GLU A 34 9.67 4.91 16.39
C GLU A 34 9.62 5.69 15.08
N ARG A 35 10.74 5.81 14.35
CA ARG A 35 10.72 6.46 13.03
C ARG A 35 10.02 5.56 12.02
N ARG A 36 9.09 6.14 11.27
CA ARG A 36 8.31 5.43 10.27
C ARG A 36 8.41 6.11 8.92
N THR A 37 8.75 5.34 7.92
CA THR A 37 8.71 5.73 6.50
C THR A 37 7.31 5.49 5.94
N ARG A 38 7.01 6.08 4.79
CA ARG A 38 5.71 6.01 4.11
C ARG A 38 5.35 4.58 3.76
N SER A 39 4.04 4.32 3.70
CA SER A 39 3.46 2.98 3.54
C SER A 39 3.97 2.25 2.31
N GLN A 40 4.48 1.03 2.51
CA GLN A 40 4.88 0.11 1.45
C GLN A 40 4.91 -1.31 2.00
N ALA A 41 4.54 -2.29 1.19
CA ALA A 41 4.64 -3.70 1.56
C ALA A 41 5.21 -4.55 0.42
N LEU A 42 5.88 -5.66 0.77
CA LEU A 42 6.46 -6.60 -0.18
C LEU A 42 6.01 -8.02 0.17
N ILE A 43 5.50 -8.75 -0.83
CA ILE A 43 5.03 -10.12 -0.69
C ILE A 43 5.99 -11.06 -1.43
N ASP A 44 6.52 -12.05 -0.68
CA ASP A 44 7.42 -13.13 -1.17
C ASP A 44 8.58 -12.61 -2.03
N ASP A 45 9.07 -11.40 -1.76
CA ASP A 45 10.15 -10.70 -2.49
C ASP A 45 9.86 -10.50 -4.00
N ARG A 46 8.59 -10.55 -4.43
CA ARG A 46 8.18 -10.54 -5.85
C ARG A 46 7.05 -9.59 -6.19
N LEU A 47 6.09 -9.40 -5.30
CA LEU A 47 4.94 -8.52 -5.47
C LEU A 47 5.05 -7.36 -4.49
N LEU A 48 5.24 -6.15 -5.03
CA LEU A 48 5.31 -4.93 -4.26
C LEU A 48 3.93 -4.26 -4.21
N ILE A 49 3.58 -3.67 -3.09
CA ILE A 49 2.39 -2.84 -2.94
C ILE A 49 2.86 -1.43 -2.60
N ASP A 50 2.49 -0.50 -3.45
CA ASP A 50 2.90 0.91 -3.47
C ASP A 50 4.41 1.14 -3.70
N PHE A 51 4.74 2.35 -4.15
CA PHE A 51 6.10 2.77 -4.49
C PHE A 51 6.33 4.22 -4.04
N PRO A 52 6.45 4.48 -2.72
CA PRO A 52 6.69 5.81 -2.17
C PRO A 52 8.12 6.31 -2.48
N PRO A 53 8.41 7.61 -2.28
CA PRO A 53 9.77 8.15 -2.36
C PRO A 53 10.78 7.43 -1.46
N ASP A 54 10.29 6.82 -0.38
CA ASP A 54 11.12 6.07 0.60
C ASP A 54 11.58 4.71 0.08
N THR A 55 11.16 4.26 -1.11
CA THR A 55 11.47 2.92 -1.65
C THR A 55 12.97 2.67 -1.74
N TYR A 56 13.77 3.69 -2.13
CA TYR A 56 15.22 3.57 -2.13
C TYR A 56 15.77 3.29 -0.71
N LEU A 57 15.31 4.04 0.28
CA LEU A 57 15.67 3.81 1.68
C LEU A 57 15.26 2.42 2.17
N HIS A 58 14.06 1.96 1.78
CA HIS A 58 13.59 0.60 2.11
C HIS A 58 14.49 -0.48 1.51
N SER A 59 14.95 -0.31 0.27
CA SER A 59 15.85 -1.27 -0.37
C SER A 59 17.16 -1.41 0.39
N LEU A 60 17.73 -0.32 0.87
CA LEU A 60 18.95 -0.32 1.67
C LEU A 60 18.71 -0.90 3.07
N ALA A 61 17.66 -0.44 3.77
CA ALA A 61 17.41 -0.81 5.15
C ALA A 61 17.05 -2.30 5.33
N PHE A 62 16.37 -2.88 4.35
CA PHE A 62 15.89 -4.26 4.40
C PHE A 62 16.64 -5.22 3.47
N GLY A 63 17.66 -4.75 2.75
CA GLY A 63 18.43 -5.56 1.81
C GLY A 63 17.58 -6.13 0.67
N ILE A 64 16.65 -5.32 0.11
CA ILE A 64 15.71 -5.78 -0.90
C ILE A 64 16.35 -5.63 -2.28
N ASP A 65 16.31 -6.70 -3.06
CA ASP A 65 16.62 -6.69 -4.48
C ASP A 65 15.37 -6.29 -5.29
N LEU A 66 15.22 -4.99 -5.58
CA LEU A 66 14.12 -4.48 -6.40
C LEU A 66 14.17 -4.98 -7.86
N SER A 67 15.32 -5.49 -8.33
CA SER A 67 15.42 -6.10 -9.65
C SER A 67 14.68 -7.43 -9.77
N ALA A 68 14.36 -8.07 -8.63
CA ALA A 68 13.61 -9.32 -8.55
C ALA A 68 12.09 -9.11 -8.43
N VAL A 69 11.63 -7.86 -8.25
CA VAL A 69 10.21 -7.54 -8.20
C VAL A 69 9.60 -7.69 -9.59
N ARG A 70 8.55 -8.52 -9.69
CA ARG A 70 7.88 -8.86 -10.93
C ARG A 70 6.62 -8.04 -11.17
N ALA A 71 5.93 -7.66 -10.11
CA ALA A 71 4.73 -6.84 -10.21
C ALA A 71 4.65 -5.82 -9.08
N LEU A 72 4.04 -4.67 -9.39
CA LEU A 72 3.70 -3.59 -8.47
C LEU A 72 2.19 -3.35 -8.53
N LEU A 73 1.52 -3.42 -7.38
CA LEU A 73 0.15 -2.96 -7.20
C LEU A 73 0.20 -1.57 -6.59
N VAL A 74 -0.41 -0.58 -7.23
CA VAL A 74 -0.49 0.78 -6.71
C VAL A 74 -1.92 1.05 -6.24
N THR A 75 -2.07 1.46 -4.99
CA THR A 75 -3.39 1.71 -4.40
C THR A 75 -4.04 2.97 -4.97
N HIS A 76 -3.29 4.05 -5.09
CA HIS A 76 -3.76 5.32 -5.65
C HIS A 76 -2.59 6.26 -6.00
N SER A 77 -2.90 7.41 -6.57
CA SER A 77 -1.92 8.31 -7.20
C SER A 77 -1.18 9.26 -6.25
N HIS A 78 -1.52 9.30 -4.96
CA HIS A 78 -0.83 10.20 -4.02
C HIS A 78 0.67 9.89 -3.95
N THR A 79 1.49 10.95 -3.81
CA THR A 79 2.96 10.85 -3.86
C THR A 79 3.56 9.90 -2.82
N ASP A 80 2.91 9.75 -1.68
CA ASP A 80 3.34 8.83 -0.62
C ASP A 80 3.05 7.35 -0.91
N HIS A 81 2.29 7.06 -1.97
CA HIS A 81 2.01 5.73 -2.49
C HIS A 81 2.61 5.50 -3.86
N PHE A 82 2.81 6.56 -4.66
CA PHE A 82 3.34 6.41 -6.02
C PHE A 82 4.29 7.54 -6.43
N TYR A 83 5.59 7.25 -6.41
CA TYR A 83 6.66 8.13 -6.88
C TYR A 83 7.17 7.66 -8.24
N ALA A 84 6.47 8.05 -9.30
CA ALA A 84 6.68 7.53 -10.66
C ALA A 84 8.05 7.88 -11.26
N GLN A 85 8.67 8.97 -10.85
CA GLN A 85 9.93 9.48 -11.41
C GLN A 85 11.08 8.44 -11.28
N GLU A 86 11.05 7.59 -10.26
CA GLU A 86 12.12 6.59 -10.04
C GLU A 86 12.20 5.54 -11.17
N PHE A 87 11.10 5.27 -11.88
CA PHE A 87 11.06 4.23 -12.92
C PHE A 87 11.94 4.53 -14.13
N VAL A 88 12.35 5.78 -14.35
CA VAL A 88 13.32 6.13 -15.41
C VAL A 88 14.69 5.48 -15.19
N ASN A 89 15.00 5.12 -13.94
CA ASN A 89 16.25 4.48 -13.55
C ASN A 89 16.26 2.95 -13.76
N ARG A 90 15.12 2.35 -14.21
CA ARG A 90 15.00 0.90 -14.35
C ARG A 90 15.58 0.39 -15.67
N GLY A 91 16.81 0.73 -15.98
CA GLY A 91 17.50 0.28 -17.19
C GLY A 91 18.63 1.22 -17.61
N TYR A 92 19.01 1.18 -18.90
CA TYR A 92 20.10 1.95 -19.46
C TYR A 92 21.41 1.73 -18.67
N LYS A 93 22.09 2.80 -18.26
CA LYS A 93 23.31 2.74 -17.45
C LYS A 93 23.03 2.72 -15.95
N PHE A 94 21.77 2.93 -15.54
CA PHE A 94 21.37 3.03 -14.13
C PHE A 94 21.05 1.65 -13.52
N ALA A 95 20.61 0.68 -14.33
CA ALA A 95 20.35 -0.69 -13.88
C ALA A 95 20.82 -1.70 -14.93
N SER A 96 21.52 -2.72 -14.46
CA SER A 96 22.00 -3.85 -15.27
C SER A 96 21.83 -5.16 -14.51
N GLY A 97 21.77 -6.28 -15.22
CA GLY A 97 21.66 -7.60 -14.59
C GLY A 97 20.33 -7.82 -13.81
N MET A 98 19.27 -7.13 -14.19
CA MET A 98 17.96 -7.28 -13.54
C MET A 98 17.48 -8.72 -13.64
N ARG A 99 16.98 -9.26 -12.53
CA ARG A 99 16.49 -10.65 -12.45
C ARG A 99 15.13 -10.79 -13.16
N GLU A 100 14.28 -9.75 -13.09
CA GLU A 100 13.04 -9.64 -13.83
C GLU A 100 13.17 -8.48 -14.84
N PRO A 101 13.29 -8.78 -16.13
CA PRO A 101 13.53 -7.75 -17.15
C PRO A 101 12.29 -6.85 -17.36
N VAL A 102 11.11 -7.35 -17.05
CA VAL A 102 9.85 -6.62 -17.16
C VAL A 102 9.20 -6.50 -15.79
N LEU A 103 8.75 -5.30 -15.46
CA LEU A 103 7.92 -4.99 -14.30
C LEU A 103 6.49 -4.71 -14.79
N ASP A 104 5.54 -5.49 -14.30
CA ASP A 104 4.11 -5.23 -14.50
C ASP A 104 3.60 -4.27 -13.42
N LEU A 105 3.07 -3.10 -13.81
CA LEU A 105 2.49 -2.10 -12.91
C LEU A 105 0.96 -2.14 -13.05
N TYR A 106 0.27 -2.24 -11.93
CA TYR A 106 -1.19 -2.24 -11.87
C TYR A 106 -1.66 -1.05 -11.05
N GLY A 107 -2.58 -0.26 -11.58
CA GLY A 107 -3.15 0.90 -10.92
C GLY A 107 -4.35 1.45 -11.69
N ASN A 108 -5.08 2.38 -11.11
CA ASN A 108 -6.21 3.03 -11.75
C ASN A 108 -5.78 4.02 -12.86
N THR A 109 -6.72 4.67 -13.49
CA THR A 109 -6.45 5.62 -14.60
C THR A 109 -5.61 6.82 -14.15
N GLU A 110 -5.80 7.30 -12.91
CA GLU A 110 -5.05 8.44 -12.38
C GLU A 110 -3.60 8.06 -12.06
N VAL A 111 -3.39 6.86 -11.53
CA VAL A 111 -2.03 6.29 -11.35
C VAL A 111 -1.31 6.18 -12.68
N ARG A 112 -2.00 5.77 -13.75
CA ARG A 112 -1.42 5.78 -15.11
C ARG A 112 -1.04 7.18 -15.55
N ALA A 113 -1.92 8.16 -15.36
CA ALA A 113 -1.64 9.54 -15.73
C ALA A 113 -0.41 10.11 -14.98
N VAL A 114 -0.32 9.85 -13.68
CA VAL A 114 0.86 10.23 -12.86
C VAL A 114 2.13 9.51 -13.33
N PHE A 115 2.04 8.24 -13.73
CA PHE A 115 3.17 7.50 -14.30
C PHE A 115 3.66 8.16 -15.60
N GLU A 116 2.76 8.44 -16.53
CA GLU A 116 3.08 9.04 -17.83
C GLU A 116 3.65 10.45 -17.67
N GLU A 117 3.04 11.28 -16.80
CA GLU A 117 3.53 12.64 -16.53
C GLU A 117 4.89 12.64 -15.81
N GLY A 118 5.03 11.81 -14.77
CA GLY A 118 6.24 11.74 -13.94
C GLY A 118 7.46 11.24 -14.71
N THR A 119 7.28 10.36 -15.68
CA THR A 119 8.36 9.75 -16.46
C THR A 119 8.64 10.47 -17.79
N ARG A 120 7.71 11.28 -18.29
CA ARG A 120 7.70 11.87 -19.63
C ARG A 120 9.00 12.51 -20.09
N ARG A 121 9.74 13.15 -19.19
CA ARG A 121 10.94 13.93 -19.55
C ARG A 121 12.19 13.09 -19.68
N GLU A 122 12.26 11.95 -18.98
CA GLU A 122 13.50 11.21 -18.79
C GLU A 122 13.40 9.74 -19.19
N LEU A 123 12.17 9.21 -19.36
CA LEU A 123 11.96 7.81 -19.73
C LEU A 123 12.46 7.55 -21.14
N ARG A 124 13.47 6.71 -21.25
CA ARG A 124 14.04 6.27 -22.52
C ARG A 124 13.20 5.12 -23.11
N GLU A 125 13.15 5.02 -24.43
CA GLU A 125 12.40 3.95 -25.10
C GLU A 125 12.86 2.52 -24.74
N ASP A 126 14.16 2.33 -24.52
CA ASP A 126 14.73 1.05 -24.12
C ASP A 126 14.29 0.67 -22.69
N VAL A 127 14.20 1.63 -21.78
CA VAL A 127 13.69 1.45 -20.42
C VAL A 127 12.18 1.21 -20.42
N ALA A 128 11.43 1.95 -21.21
CA ALA A 128 9.98 1.82 -21.34
C ALA A 128 9.53 0.40 -21.73
N LYS A 129 10.32 -0.30 -22.54
CA LYS A 129 10.05 -1.70 -22.94
C LYS A 129 10.05 -2.68 -21.77
N GLY A 130 10.72 -2.31 -20.68
CA GLY A 130 10.75 -3.08 -19.41
C GLY A 130 9.64 -2.72 -18.41
N LEU A 131 8.71 -1.84 -18.78
CA LEU A 131 7.62 -1.37 -17.91
C LEU A 131 6.29 -1.60 -18.63
N ARG A 132 5.42 -2.44 -18.06
CA ARG A 132 4.07 -2.69 -18.58
C ARG A 132 3.03 -2.18 -17.61
N PHE A 133 2.27 -1.18 -18.02
CA PHE A 133 1.20 -0.64 -17.20
C PHE A 133 -0.15 -1.26 -17.56
N HIS A 134 -0.82 -1.82 -16.56
CA HIS A 134 -2.17 -2.39 -16.62
C HIS A 134 -3.12 -1.48 -15.84
N THR A 135 -4.06 -0.85 -16.53
CA THR A 135 -5.10 -0.06 -15.86
C THR A 135 -6.14 -1.02 -15.31
N VAL A 136 -6.45 -0.89 -14.03
CA VAL A 136 -7.44 -1.71 -13.32
C VAL A 136 -8.46 -0.82 -12.63
N ALA A 137 -9.69 -1.33 -12.52
CA ALA A 137 -10.80 -0.66 -11.88
C ALA A 137 -11.29 -1.46 -10.65
N PRO A 138 -12.07 -0.87 -9.74
CA PRO A 138 -12.72 -1.60 -8.66
C PRO A 138 -13.46 -2.84 -9.17
N PHE A 139 -13.29 -3.95 -8.46
CA PHE A 139 -13.85 -5.28 -8.74
C PHE A 139 -13.21 -6.06 -9.91
N ASP A 140 -12.22 -5.50 -10.59
CA ASP A 140 -11.43 -6.26 -11.57
C ASP A 140 -10.65 -7.39 -10.88
N ALA A 141 -10.66 -8.57 -11.52
CA ALA A 141 -9.87 -9.72 -11.12
C ALA A 141 -8.79 -10.00 -12.17
N PHE A 142 -7.55 -10.16 -11.71
CA PHE A 142 -6.40 -10.39 -12.58
C PHE A 142 -5.32 -11.22 -11.88
N THR A 143 -4.31 -11.64 -12.61
CA THR A 143 -3.14 -12.33 -12.03
C THR A 143 -1.92 -11.43 -12.11
N ALA A 144 -1.22 -11.24 -10.98
CA ALA A 144 0.01 -10.46 -10.89
C ALA A 144 1.11 -11.27 -10.18
N ALA A 145 2.28 -11.45 -10.81
CA ALA A 145 3.42 -12.21 -10.27
C ALA A 145 3.08 -13.63 -9.78
N GLY A 146 2.00 -14.25 -10.32
CA GLY A 146 1.50 -15.57 -9.91
C GLY A 146 0.60 -15.55 -8.66
N TYR A 147 0.03 -14.39 -8.34
CA TYR A 147 -1.03 -14.23 -7.35
C TYR A 147 -2.34 -13.93 -8.05
N ASP A 148 -3.45 -14.47 -7.55
CA ASP A 148 -4.79 -14.05 -7.94
C ASP A 148 -5.12 -12.79 -7.14
N VAL A 149 -5.45 -11.70 -7.84
CA VAL A 149 -5.68 -10.38 -7.27
C VAL A 149 -7.06 -9.89 -7.66
N ILE A 150 -7.77 -9.30 -6.70
CA ILE A 150 -8.99 -8.54 -6.94
C ILE A 150 -8.75 -7.12 -6.46
N ALA A 151 -8.94 -6.13 -7.33
CA ALA A 151 -8.98 -4.73 -6.96
C ALA A 151 -10.30 -4.42 -6.25
N LEU A 152 -10.26 -3.72 -5.14
CA LEU A 152 -11.40 -3.40 -4.30
C LEU A 152 -11.51 -1.87 -4.14
N PRO A 153 -12.72 -1.29 -4.08
CA PRO A 153 -12.88 0.16 -3.93
C PRO A 153 -12.44 0.64 -2.54
N ALA A 154 -11.61 1.67 -2.47
CA ALA A 154 -11.26 2.37 -1.24
C ALA A 154 -12.13 3.62 -1.05
N SER A 155 -12.47 3.94 0.19
CA SER A 155 -13.18 5.18 0.57
C SER A 155 -12.14 6.24 0.97
N HIS A 156 -11.39 6.78 -0.01
CA HIS A 156 -10.26 7.67 0.29
C HIS A 156 -10.38 9.05 -0.37
N THR A 157 -10.30 9.15 -1.68
CA THR A 157 -10.36 10.41 -2.41
C THR A 157 -11.48 10.43 -3.44
N PRO A 158 -12.19 11.55 -3.62
CA PRO A 158 -13.21 11.66 -4.67
C PRO A 158 -12.62 11.94 -6.06
N LYS A 159 -11.30 12.07 -6.18
CA LYS A 159 -10.64 12.46 -7.44
C LYS A 159 -10.27 11.27 -8.31
N GLU A 160 -10.24 10.08 -7.75
CA GLU A 160 -9.89 8.84 -8.43
C GLU A 160 -10.56 7.64 -7.77
N ASP A 161 -10.63 6.53 -8.47
CA ASP A 161 -11.05 5.24 -7.94
C ASP A 161 -9.88 4.60 -7.19
N ALA A 162 -9.61 5.08 -5.97
CA ALA A 162 -8.57 4.52 -5.13
C ALA A 162 -8.84 3.05 -4.81
N LEU A 163 -7.80 2.23 -4.74
CA LEU A 163 -7.89 0.77 -4.69
C LEU A 163 -7.34 0.19 -3.38
N MET A 164 -7.98 -0.86 -2.93
CA MET A 164 -7.49 -1.87 -2.00
C MET A 164 -7.36 -3.19 -2.75
N TYR A 165 -6.77 -4.22 -2.14
CA TYR A 165 -6.54 -5.48 -2.84
C TYR A 165 -6.89 -6.70 -1.97
N ALA A 166 -7.58 -7.68 -2.57
CA ALA A 166 -7.58 -9.05 -2.11
C ALA A 166 -6.54 -9.84 -2.91
N ILE A 167 -5.60 -10.49 -2.23
CA ILE A 167 -4.44 -11.16 -2.85
C ILE A 167 -4.41 -12.60 -2.38
N ALA A 168 -4.53 -13.54 -3.31
CA ALA A 168 -4.58 -14.95 -2.99
C ALA A 168 -3.47 -15.75 -3.68
N LYS A 169 -2.94 -16.76 -2.98
CA LYS A 169 -2.00 -17.73 -3.51
C LYS A 169 -1.96 -18.98 -2.65
N GLU A 170 -2.02 -20.16 -3.27
CA GLU A 170 -1.84 -21.45 -2.59
C GLU A 170 -2.76 -21.60 -1.36
N GLY A 171 -4.03 -21.22 -1.49
CA GLY A 171 -5.03 -21.34 -0.42
C GLY A 171 -4.86 -20.33 0.74
N LYS A 172 -3.98 -19.33 0.58
CA LYS A 172 -3.82 -18.21 1.52
C LYS A 172 -4.31 -16.92 0.89
N THR A 173 -5.08 -16.15 1.64
CA THR A 173 -5.66 -14.87 1.20
C THR A 173 -5.34 -13.75 2.16
N LEU A 174 -4.85 -12.65 1.62
CA LEU A 174 -4.63 -11.37 2.28
C LEU A 174 -5.67 -10.35 1.80
N LEU A 175 -6.33 -9.66 2.70
CA LEU A 175 -7.03 -8.40 2.42
C LEU A 175 -6.10 -7.26 2.81
N TYR A 176 -5.64 -6.48 1.82
CA TYR A 176 -4.82 -5.28 2.01
C TYR A 176 -5.71 -4.05 1.88
N LEU A 177 -6.18 -3.54 3.02
CA LEU A 177 -7.19 -2.49 3.14
C LEU A 177 -6.57 -1.22 3.74
N ASN A 178 -5.53 -0.73 3.08
CA ASN A 178 -4.79 0.44 3.54
C ASN A 178 -5.21 1.68 2.77
N ASP A 179 -5.08 2.80 3.46
CA ASP A 179 -5.44 4.15 3.05
C ASP A 179 -6.90 4.27 2.60
N THR A 180 -7.78 3.99 3.54
CA THR A 180 -9.23 4.01 3.32
C THR A 180 -9.97 4.40 4.59
N GLY A 181 -11.14 5.02 4.42
CA GLY A 181 -12.18 5.09 5.44
C GLY A 181 -12.98 3.78 5.51
N LEU A 182 -14.09 3.80 6.24
CA LEU A 182 -14.98 2.63 6.37
C LEU A 182 -15.49 2.19 4.99
N PRO A 183 -15.25 0.92 4.59
CA PRO A 183 -15.80 0.37 3.37
C PRO A 183 -17.34 0.37 3.41
N ARG A 184 -17.96 0.57 2.25
CA ARG A 184 -19.43 0.51 2.09
C ARG A 184 -19.91 -0.94 2.14
N GLU A 185 -21.20 -1.12 2.31
CA GLU A 185 -21.82 -2.44 2.45
C GLU A 185 -21.59 -3.34 1.22
N GLU A 186 -21.58 -2.77 0.02
CA GLU A 186 -21.31 -3.48 -1.23
C GLU A 186 -19.95 -4.19 -1.25
N PHE A 187 -18.93 -3.64 -0.57
CA PHE A 187 -17.62 -4.26 -0.42
C PHE A 187 -17.71 -5.63 0.27
N TYR A 188 -18.44 -5.71 1.40
CA TYR A 188 -18.57 -6.96 2.16
C TYR A 188 -19.42 -7.99 1.41
N THR A 189 -20.52 -7.54 0.80
CA THR A 189 -21.37 -8.38 -0.02
C THR A 189 -20.61 -8.99 -1.19
N PHE A 190 -19.83 -8.17 -1.90
CA PHE A 190 -19.00 -8.63 -3.02
C PHE A 190 -17.99 -9.69 -2.58
N LEU A 191 -17.27 -9.47 -1.46
CA LEU A 191 -16.30 -10.44 -0.95
C LEU A 191 -16.98 -11.79 -0.61
N ALA A 192 -18.15 -11.74 0.01
CA ALA A 192 -18.93 -12.94 0.35
C ALA A 192 -19.40 -13.67 -0.91
N GLU A 193 -19.92 -12.97 -1.90
CA GLU A 193 -20.37 -13.52 -3.21
C GLU A 193 -19.19 -14.16 -3.98
N LYS A 194 -17.99 -13.61 -3.87
CA LYS A 194 -16.76 -14.18 -4.45
C LYS A 194 -16.18 -15.33 -3.63
N GLY A 195 -16.77 -15.69 -2.50
CA GLY A 195 -16.27 -16.75 -1.63
C GLY A 195 -14.91 -16.45 -1.01
N ILE A 196 -14.57 -15.17 -0.84
CA ILE A 196 -13.30 -14.77 -0.21
C ILE A 196 -13.34 -15.14 1.26
N CYS A 197 -12.29 -15.81 1.73
CA CYS A 197 -12.12 -16.18 3.13
C CYS A 197 -10.66 -15.93 3.55
N ALA A 198 -10.39 -14.72 4.06
CA ALA A 198 -9.04 -14.25 4.30
C ALA A 198 -8.37 -14.86 5.53
N ASP A 199 -7.08 -15.16 5.39
CA ASP A 199 -6.20 -15.59 6.50
C ASP A 199 -5.62 -14.37 7.26
N MET A 200 -5.51 -13.22 6.57
CA MET A 200 -4.93 -12.00 7.12
C MET A 200 -5.63 -10.77 6.57
N VAL A 201 -5.80 -9.78 7.42
CA VAL A 201 -6.32 -8.45 7.07
C VAL A 201 -5.33 -7.39 7.52
N SER A 202 -4.91 -6.52 6.59
CA SER A 202 -4.12 -5.32 6.85
C SER A 202 -5.03 -4.10 6.75
N LEU A 203 -5.10 -3.28 7.79
CA LEU A 203 -6.06 -2.19 7.91
C LEU A 203 -5.36 -0.83 8.00
N ASP A 204 -5.98 0.20 7.41
CA ASP A 204 -5.64 1.59 7.68
C ASP A 204 -5.83 1.89 9.17
N CYS A 205 -4.88 2.61 9.75
CA CYS A 205 -4.99 3.10 11.12
C CYS A 205 -4.37 4.50 11.28
N THR A 206 -4.62 5.35 10.30
CA THR A 206 -4.08 6.72 10.23
C THR A 206 -4.44 7.52 11.48
N GLN A 207 -5.64 7.31 12.01
CA GLN A 207 -6.15 8.03 13.18
C GLN A 207 -5.77 7.37 14.52
N ALA A 208 -5.26 6.14 14.53
CA ALA A 208 -4.99 5.35 15.74
C ALA A 208 -6.14 5.46 16.77
N ASP A 209 -5.89 6.02 17.95
CA ASP A 209 -6.91 6.33 18.98
C ASP A 209 -7.34 7.81 18.97
N GLY A 210 -6.93 8.56 17.92
CA GLY A 210 -7.30 9.96 17.73
C GLY A 210 -8.77 10.18 17.41
N GLN A 211 -9.14 11.46 17.23
CA GLN A 211 -10.49 11.81 16.85
C GLN A 211 -10.80 11.31 15.42
N LYS A 212 -12.02 10.85 15.24
CA LYS A 212 -12.55 10.48 13.93
C LYS A 212 -12.23 11.54 12.89
N SER A 213 -11.68 11.14 11.77
CA SER A 213 -11.48 12.04 10.63
C SER A 213 -12.83 12.62 10.20
N SER A 214 -12.97 13.95 10.18
CA SER A 214 -14.17 14.61 9.67
C SER A 214 -14.45 14.29 8.21
N SER A 215 -13.43 13.90 7.45
CA SER A 215 -13.55 13.52 6.03
C SER A 215 -14.04 12.07 5.83
N GLY A 216 -13.95 11.20 6.85
CA GLY A 216 -14.25 9.77 6.72
C GLY A 216 -13.33 8.99 5.78
N ARG A 217 -12.14 9.55 5.45
CA ARG A 217 -11.20 8.99 4.46
C ARG A 217 -10.16 8.03 5.05
N HIS A 218 -10.08 7.97 6.36
CA HIS A 218 -9.15 7.13 7.10
C HIS A 218 -9.84 6.52 8.29
N MET A 219 -9.24 5.46 8.82
CA MET A 219 -9.71 4.73 9.99
C MET A 219 -8.78 4.94 11.20
N GLY A 220 -9.33 4.64 12.37
CA GLY A 220 -8.62 4.45 13.62
C GLY A 220 -9.01 3.11 14.25
N PHE A 221 -8.65 2.87 15.49
CA PHE A 221 -8.96 1.59 16.16
C PHE A 221 -10.46 1.32 16.24
N ALA A 222 -11.29 2.35 16.47
CA ALA A 222 -12.74 2.20 16.57
C ALA A 222 -13.37 1.74 15.23
N GLU A 223 -12.96 2.35 14.12
CA GLU A 223 -13.42 1.97 12.79
C GLU A 223 -12.90 0.58 12.39
N ASN A 224 -11.68 0.23 12.79
CA ASN A 224 -11.08 -1.08 12.52
C ASN A 224 -11.87 -2.20 13.20
N GLU A 225 -12.39 -1.98 14.44
CA GLU A 225 -13.28 -2.94 15.09
C GLU A 225 -14.60 -3.13 14.32
N ILE A 226 -15.20 -2.03 13.81
CA ILE A 226 -16.40 -2.12 12.95
C ILE A 226 -16.12 -2.94 11.70
N VAL A 227 -14.98 -2.71 11.05
CA VAL A 227 -14.58 -3.50 9.86
C VAL A 227 -14.40 -4.97 10.21
N ARG A 228 -13.70 -5.27 11.31
CA ARG A 228 -13.48 -6.64 11.80
C ARG A 228 -14.80 -7.36 12.04
N GLU A 229 -15.73 -6.73 12.77
CA GLU A 229 -17.05 -7.31 13.04
C GLU A 229 -17.84 -7.59 11.77
N LYS A 230 -17.81 -6.68 10.80
CA LYS A 230 -18.47 -6.88 9.50
C LYS A 230 -17.81 -8.01 8.71
N LEU A 231 -16.49 -8.08 8.62
CA LEU A 231 -15.79 -9.16 7.93
C LEU A 231 -16.16 -10.53 8.50
N VAL A 232 -16.27 -10.64 9.83
CA VAL A 232 -16.73 -11.86 10.51
C VAL A 232 -18.20 -12.14 10.21
N LYS A 233 -19.09 -11.13 10.32
CA LYS A 233 -20.53 -11.25 10.03
C LYS A 233 -20.80 -11.77 8.61
N TYR A 234 -20.02 -11.30 7.63
CA TYR A 234 -20.17 -11.71 6.23
C TYR A 234 -19.41 -13.02 5.91
N GLY A 235 -18.70 -13.62 6.86
CA GLY A 235 -17.97 -14.88 6.68
C GLY A 235 -16.76 -14.78 5.73
N VAL A 236 -16.22 -13.57 5.53
CA VAL A 236 -15.13 -13.32 4.57
C VAL A 236 -13.73 -13.40 5.17
N VAL A 237 -13.62 -13.84 6.42
CA VAL A 237 -12.38 -14.10 7.14
C VAL A 237 -12.44 -15.43 7.86
N LYS A 238 -11.30 -16.10 8.00
CA LYS A 238 -11.18 -17.33 8.81
C LYS A 238 -11.31 -17.02 10.31
N ALA A 239 -11.72 -18.00 11.10
CA ALA A 239 -11.87 -17.83 12.55
C ALA A 239 -10.55 -17.45 13.26
N ASP A 240 -9.40 -17.87 12.71
CA ASP A 240 -8.05 -17.60 13.21
C ASP A 240 -7.33 -16.52 12.39
N ALA A 241 -8.05 -15.74 11.58
CA ALA A 241 -7.50 -14.67 10.76
C ALA A 241 -6.69 -13.67 11.60
N LYS A 242 -5.54 -13.24 11.05
CA LYS A 242 -4.66 -12.25 11.69
C LYS A 242 -5.01 -10.85 11.21
N TYR A 243 -5.06 -9.90 12.15
CA TYR A 243 -5.31 -8.48 11.85
C TYR A 243 -4.07 -7.67 12.18
N TYR A 244 -3.68 -6.82 11.25
CA TYR A 244 -2.58 -5.88 11.40
C TYR A 244 -3.05 -4.49 11.00
N VAL A 245 -2.50 -3.48 11.65
CA VAL A 245 -2.80 -2.08 11.37
C VAL A 245 -1.54 -1.35 10.92
N THR A 246 -1.68 -0.39 10.00
CA THR A 246 -0.56 0.38 9.43
C THR A 246 -1.04 1.76 9.00
N HIS A 247 -0.19 2.53 8.31
CA HIS A 247 -0.50 3.87 7.78
C HIS A 247 -0.74 4.92 8.88
N PHE A 248 0.18 4.99 9.86
CA PHE A 248 0.02 5.88 11.02
C PHE A 248 0.40 7.32 10.73
N SER A 249 -0.45 8.29 11.10
CA SER A 249 -0.14 9.71 11.10
C SER A 249 0.50 10.15 12.43
N HIS A 250 1.45 11.10 12.36
CA HIS A 250 1.99 11.75 13.55
C HIS A 250 0.96 12.59 14.33
N ASN A 251 -0.18 12.89 13.70
CA ASN A 251 -1.29 13.62 14.31
C ASN A 251 -2.11 12.76 15.27
N SER A 252 -1.97 11.44 15.20
CA SER A 252 -2.61 10.49 16.10
C SER A 252 -1.70 10.28 17.31
N ALA A 253 -1.98 10.97 18.40
CA ALA A 253 -1.18 10.88 19.64
C ALA A 253 -1.47 9.57 20.39
N PRO A 254 -0.61 9.17 21.34
CA PRO A 254 0.84 8.98 21.33
C PRO A 254 1.22 7.54 20.96
N PHE A 255 2.07 7.39 19.97
CA PHE A 255 2.54 6.10 19.46
C PHE A 255 3.20 5.17 20.49
N ARG A 256 3.69 5.70 21.60
CA ARG A 256 4.57 4.98 22.54
C ARG A 256 3.90 3.97 23.44
N ALA A 257 2.61 4.05 23.66
CA ALA A 257 1.96 3.29 24.72
C ALA A 257 1.01 2.17 24.21
N ARG A 258 0.73 2.08 22.90
CA ARG A 258 -0.41 1.29 22.43
C ARG A 258 -0.20 0.51 21.13
N ILE A 259 1.01 0.52 20.53
CA ILE A 259 1.31 -0.22 19.30
C ILE A 259 2.42 -1.23 19.55
#